data_5f97c27b92f229de5744b9777692d978
#
_entry.id   5f97c27b92f229de5744b9777692d978
#
_cell.length_a   1.000
_cell.length_b   1.000
_cell.length_c   1.000
_cell.angle_alpha   90.00
_cell.angle_beta   90.00
_cell.angle_gamma   90.00
#
_symmetry.space_group_name_H-M   'P 1'
#
loop_
_entity.id
_entity.type
_entity.pdbx_description
1 polymer ?
#
loop_
_entity_poly.entity_id
_entity_poly.type
_entity_poly.pdbx_seq_one_letter_code
_entity_poly.pdbx_strand_id
1 'polypeptide(L)'
;MEENGRPVSFKTPYFTVRFDANAEITSLVDIREDRELIQKGRMGNRLTVYEDRPAEFDAWNIDEGYLEKSWDVIDVEEFKVLENGPETAALHVRRRFQDSMIEQTIRFYRHTARIDFQTRVDWQEHQQLLRVSFPVDILAHEADYEIQFGNVKRPTHKNTSWDRARFEVCAHKWADLSEPGYGVALMNDCKYGYDVHEGVMGLTLIKSGIFPNPDADQGQHEFTYALFPHQGDFRKGSVVREAYDLNCPMAWEKVQGTYEDSFSMLQIAEENVMADTVKAAEDGNGIIVRIYETWGMRTKVHVNFPLAPDAQVTVCDCMENFSGVENADMTRVQDGWSFTMKPYEIKTLRIVNEKK
;
A
#
# COMPACT_ATOMS: atom_id res chain seq x y z
N MET A 1 -25.04 -0.79 -13.25
CA MET A 1 -25.68 -1.03 -14.57
C MET A 1 -24.84 -2.03 -15.34
N GLU A 2 -25.50 -2.89 -16.05
CA GLU A 2 -24.86 -3.90 -16.92
C GLU A 2 -25.31 -3.69 -18.37
N GLU A 3 -24.42 -3.95 -19.30
CA GLU A 3 -24.69 -3.95 -20.72
C GLU A 3 -24.15 -5.26 -21.33
N ASN A 4 -25.00 -6.00 -22.06
CA ASN A 4 -24.62 -7.32 -22.57
C ASN A 4 -24.07 -8.30 -21.52
N GLY A 5 -24.54 -8.21 -20.26
CA GLY A 5 -24.11 -9.04 -19.15
C GLY A 5 -22.76 -8.65 -18.55
N ARG A 6 -22.17 -7.51 -18.95
CA ARG A 6 -20.94 -6.95 -18.40
C ARG A 6 -21.23 -5.72 -17.54
N PRO A 7 -20.56 -5.54 -16.39
CA PRO A 7 -20.67 -4.33 -15.59
C PRO A 7 -20.10 -3.12 -16.35
N VAL A 8 -20.90 -2.09 -16.59
CA VAL A 8 -20.43 -0.84 -17.22
C VAL A 8 -20.39 0.33 -16.24
N SER A 9 -21.16 0.25 -15.16
CA SER A 9 -21.20 1.30 -14.14
C SER A 9 -21.56 0.70 -12.79
N PHE A 10 -20.86 1.16 -11.77
CA PHE A 10 -20.99 0.71 -10.40
C PHE A 10 -21.01 1.92 -9.45
N LYS A 11 -21.85 1.89 -8.42
CA LYS A 11 -21.93 2.97 -7.43
C LYS A 11 -21.70 2.42 -6.03
N THR A 12 -20.79 3.04 -5.31
CA THR A 12 -20.43 2.74 -3.93
C THR A 12 -20.74 3.93 -3.03
N PRO A 13 -20.55 3.84 -1.70
CA PRO A 13 -20.63 5.02 -0.82
C PRO A 13 -19.62 6.12 -1.15
N TYR A 14 -18.51 5.79 -1.80
CA TYR A 14 -17.42 6.73 -2.11
C TYR A 14 -17.36 7.12 -3.58
N PHE A 15 -17.71 6.20 -4.49
CA PHE A 15 -17.44 6.37 -5.92
C PHE A 15 -18.62 6.09 -6.82
N THR A 16 -18.64 6.80 -7.95
CA THR A 16 -19.27 6.32 -9.15
C THR A 16 -18.18 5.87 -10.13
N VAL A 17 -18.16 4.58 -10.46
CA VAL A 17 -17.15 3.96 -11.32
C VAL A 17 -17.76 3.59 -12.66
N ARG A 18 -17.03 3.80 -13.75
CA ARG A 18 -17.38 3.32 -15.09
C ARG A 18 -16.25 2.51 -15.68
N PHE A 19 -16.62 1.45 -16.38
CA PHE A 19 -15.70 0.55 -17.07
C PHE A 19 -15.98 0.53 -18.57
N ASP A 20 -14.94 0.23 -19.34
CA ASP A 20 -15.08 -0.11 -20.76
C ASP A 20 -15.27 -1.62 -20.98
N ALA A 21 -15.26 -2.03 -22.27
CA ALA A 21 -15.36 -3.44 -22.65
C ALA A 21 -14.14 -4.28 -22.22
N ASN A 22 -12.98 -3.65 -21.98
CA ASN A 22 -11.75 -4.28 -21.53
C ASN A 22 -11.65 -4.37 -20.00
N ALA A 23 -12.72 -3.99 -19.28
CA ALA A 23 -12.76 -3.88 -17.83
C ALA A 23 -11.69 -2.91 -17.27
N GLU A 24 -11.32 -1.89 -18.04
CA GLU A 24 -10.52 -0.76 -17.61
C GLU A 24 -11.41 0.34 -17.03
N ILE A 25 -10.93 1.09 -16.05
CA ILE A 25 -11.66 2.17 -15.41
C ILE A 25 -11.60 3.42 -16.29
N THR A 26 -12.72 3.79 -16.91
CA THR A 26 -12.83 4.98 -17.78
C THR A 26 -13.19 6.25 -17.02
N SER A 27 -13.79 6.10 -15.83
CA SER A 27 -14.18 7.20 -14.95
C SER A 27 -14.27 6.68 -13.51
N LEU A 28 -13.72 7.41 -12.60
CA LEU A 28 -13.75 7.17 -11.15
C LEU A 28 -14.04 8.50 -10.45
N VAL A 29 -15.33 8.77 -10.21
CA VAL A 29 -15.75 10.01 -9.54
C VAL A 29 -15.84 9.79 -8.04
N ASP A 30 -15.03 10.49 -7.26
CA ASP A 30 -15.19 10.58 -5.81
C ASP A 30 -16.40 11.46 -5.49
N ILE A 31 -17.46 10.85 -4.99
CA ILE A 31 -18.73 11.55 -4.72
C ILE A 31 -18.67 12.47 -3.49
N ARG A 32 -17.64 12.32 -2.65
CA ARG A 32 -17.42 13.19 -1.48
C ARG A 32 -16.95 14.60 -1.88
N GLU A 33 -16.20 14.67 -3.00
CA GLU A 33 -15.58 15.89 -3.52
C GLU A 33 -16.12 16.30 -4.90
N ASP A 34 -17.08 15.53 -5.45
CA ASP A 34 -17.59 15.68 -6.83
C ASP A 34 -16.44 15.75 -7.87
N ARG A 35 -15.43 14.86 -7.70
CA ARG A 35 -14.17 14.94 -8.41
C ARG A 35 -13.92 13.70 -9.26
N GLU A 36 -13.69 13.90 -10.57
CA GLU A 36 -13.15 12.86 -11.47
C GLU A 36 -11.65 12.64 -11.18
N LEU A 37 -11.27 11.39 -11.00
CA LEU A 37 -9.90 11.01 -10.64
C LEU A 37 -9.08 10.59 -11.85
N ILE A 38 -9.71 10.03 -12.88
CA ILE A 38 -9.01 9.54 -14.05
C ILE A 38 -8.79 10.68 -15.06
N GLN A 39 -7.59 10.86 -15.52
CA GLN A 39 -7.27 11.83 -16.58
C GLN A 39 -8.15 11.61 -17.81
N LYS A 40 -8.69 12.68 -18.35
CA LYS A 40 -9.62 12.63 -19.49
C LYS A 40 -9.04 11.85 -20.68
N GLY A 41 -9.80 10.84 -21.12
CA GLY A 41 -9.45 10.01 -22.27
C GLY A 41 -8.37 8.95 -21.99
N ARG A 42 -8.01 8.75 -20.71
CA ARG A 42 -7.11 7.67 -20.28
C ARG A 42 -7.86 6.65 -19.42
N MET A 43 -7.23 5.51 -19.16
CA MET A 43 -7.84 4.38 -18.46
C MET A 43 -7.05 4.01 -17.21
N GLY A 44 -7.75 3.83 -16.09
CA GLY A 44 -7.17 3.30 -14.84
C GLY A 44 -7.28 1.78 -14.77
N ASN A 45 -6.45 1.16 -13.95
CA ASN A 45 -6.25 -0.29 -13.88
C ASN A 45 -5.89 -0.89 -15.25
N ARG A 46 -5.10 -0.15 -16.03
CA ARG A 46 -4.60 -0.66 -17.31
C ARG A 46 -3.43 -1.59 -17.06
N LEU A 47 -3.58 -2.82 -17.48
CA LEU A 47 -2.50 -3.81 -17.50
C LEU A 47 -1.78 -3.75 -18.85
N THR A 48 -0.48 -3.53 -18.80
CA THR A 48 0.39 -3.47 -19.99
C THR A 48 1.58 -4.38 -19.78
N VAL A 49 1.89 -5.16 -20.80
CA VAL A 49 3.09 -6.00 -20.85
C VAL A 49 4.12 -5.31 -21.74
N TYR A 50 5.35 -5.23 -21.28
CA TYR A 50 6.48 -4.63 -21.97
C TYR A 50 7.52 -5.71 -22.31
N GLU A 51 8.20 -5.58 -23.45
CA GLU A 51 9.39 -6.39 -23.73
C GLU A 51 10.52 -5.93 -22.79
N ASP A 52 11.05 -6.86 -22.00
CA ASP A 52 12.10 -6.58 -21.01
C ASP A 52 13.36 -7.38 -21.34
N ARG A 53 14.29 -6.72 -22.04
CA ARG A 53 15.58 -7.29 -22.47
C ARG A 53 16.71 -6.34 -22.13
N PRO A 54 17.07 -6.22 -20.84
CA PRO A 54 18.17 -5.36 -20.45
C PRO A 54 19.50 -5.86 -21.07
N ALA A 55 20.41 -4.95 -21.32
CA ALA A 55 21.71 -5.25 -21.90
C ALA A 55 22.56 -6.15 -21.00
N GLU A 56 22.43 -5.99 -19.67
CA GLU A 56 23.15 -6.77 -18.67
C GLU A 56 22.26 -6.97 -17.43
N PHE A 57 22.56 -8.03 -16.64
CA PHE A 57 21.94 -8.27 -15.32
C PHE A 57 20.43 -8.49 -15.37
N ASP A 58 19.98 -9.37 -16.23
CA ASP A 58 18.57 -9.62 -16.54
C ASP A 58 17.67 -9.76 -15.30
N ALA A 59 18.13 -10.45 -14.24
CA ALA A 59 17.35 -10.60 -13.00
C ALA A 59 17.24 -9.29 -12.16
N TRP A 60 18.17 -8.35 -12.34
CA TRP A 60 18.29 -7.16 -11.48
C TRP A 60 18.02 -5.84 -12.17
N ASN A 61 18.12 -5.81 -13.50
CA ASN A 61 18.05 -4.58 -14.26
C ASN A 61 16.76 -4.46 -15.07
N ILE A 62 16.32 -3.22 -15.25
CA ILE A 62 15.36 -2.78 -16.28
C ILE A 62 16.04 -1.64 -17.00
N ASP A 63 16.15 -1.70 -18.32
CA ASP A 63 16.68 -0.59 -19.13
C ASP A 63 15.53 0.34 -19.57
N GLU A 64 15.76 1.65 -19.65
CA GLU A 64 14.74 2.63 -20.06
C GLU A 64 14.06 2.27 -21.39
N GLY A 65 14.77 1.56 -22.28
CA GLY A 65 14.26 1.08 -23.57
C GLY A 65 13.08 0.11 -23.49
N TYR A 66 12.73 -0.43 -22.31
CA TYR A 66 11.55 -1.29 -22.15
C TYR A 66 10.25 -0.59 -22.61
N LEU A 67 10.20 0.73 -22.53
CA LEU A 67 9.04 1.55 -22.96
C LEU A 67 8.78 1.53 -24.46
N GLU A 68 9.75 1.09 -25.28
CA GLU A 68 9.66 1.16 -26.74
C GLU A 68 8.73 0.11 -27.35
N LYS A 69 8.46 -1.01 -26.60
CA LYS A 69 7.62 -2.08 -27.11
C LYS A 69 6.72 -2.65 -26.01
N SER A 70 5.43 -2.52 -26.24
CA SER A 70 4.43 -2.95 -25.26
C SER A 70 3.14 -3.45 -25.91
N TRP A 71 2.35 -4.16 -25.12
CA TRP A 71 1.03 -4.69 -25.48
C TRP A 71 0.06 -4.47 -24.32
N ASP A 72 -1.10 -3.92 -24.59
CA ASP A 72 -2.18 -3.83 -23.62
C ASP A 72 -2.88 -5.19 -23.44
N VAL A 73 -3.20 -5.55 -22.19
CA VAL A 73 -3.89 -6.81 -21.85
C VAL A 73 -5.41 -6.58 -21.95
N ILE A 74 -5.94 -6.66 -23.18
CA ILE A 74 -7.32 -6.30 -23.51
C ILE A 74 -8.19 -7.49 -23.90
N ASP A 75 -7.66 -8.72 -23.97
CA ASP A 75 -8.43 -9.93 -24.26
C ASP A 75 -9.18 -10.39 -23.00
N VAL A 76 -10.41 -9.90 -22.83
CA VAL A 76 -11.28 -10.16 -21.68
C VAL A 76 -12.19 -11.35 -21.97
N GLU A 77 -11.91 -12.48 -21.32
CA GLU A 77 -12.73 -13.69 -21.40
C GLU A 77 -13.99 -13.61 -20.51
N GLU A 78 -13.85 -13.01 -19.32
CA GLU A 78 -14.96 -12.87 -18.38
C GLU A 78 -14.89 -11.50 -17.66
N PHE A 79 -16.04 -10.84 -17.54
CA PHE A 79 -16.22 -9.65 -16.71
C PHE A 79 -17.63 -9.66 -16.13
N LYS A 80 -17.76 -9.86 -14.81
CA LYS A 80 -19.06 -10.02 -14.14
C LYS A 80 -19.06 -9.46 -12.71
N VAL A 81 -20.24 -9.21 -12.17
CA VAL A 81 -20.43 -8.97 -10.74
C VAL A 81 -20.24 -10.28 -9.99
N LEU A 82 -19.30 -10.30 -9.04
CA LEU A 82 -19.04 -11.44 -8.16
C LEU A 82 -19.83 -11.33 -6.84
N GLU A 83 -19.87 -10.14 -6.28
CA GLU A 83 -20.51 -9.85 -5.00
C GLU A 83 -21.18 -8.47 -5.04
N ASN A 84 -22.37 -8.35 -4.46
CA ASN A 84 -23.06 -7.09 -4.29
C ASN A 84 -23.76 -7.08 -2.91
N GLY A 85 -22.95 -7.04 -1.85
CA GLY A 85 -23.39 -7.05 -0.47
C GLY A 85 -23.45 -5.65 0.15
N PRO A 86 -23.97 -5.54 1.38
CA PRO A 86 -24.08 -4.25 2.08
C PRO A 86 -22.72 -3.72 2.58
N GLU A 87 -21.74 -4.60 2.81
CA GLU A 87 -20.43 -4.24 3.36
C GLU A 87 -19.36 -4.18 2.28
N THR A 88 -19.46 -5.07 1.28
CA THR A 88 -18.53 -5.17 0.16
C THR A 88 -19.25 -5.42 -1.13
N ALA A 89 -18.63 -4.97 -2.22
CA ALA A 89 -19.01 -5.33 -3.56
C ALA A 89 -17.77 -5.69 -4.37
N ALA A 90 -17.89 -6.67 -5.26
CA ALA A 90 -16.74 -7.16 -6.02
C ALA A 90 -17.13 -7.48 -7.47
N LEU A 91 -16.21 -7.16 -8.36
CA LEU A 91 -16.25 -7.52 -9.77
C LEU A 91 -15.14 -8.54 -10.05
N HIS A 92 -15.44 -9.53 -10.88
CA HIS A 92 -14.47 -10.51 -11.36
C HIS A 92 -14.13 -10.24 -12.81
N VAL A 93 -12.84 -10.23 -13.12
CA VAL A 93 -12.30 -10.05 -14.47
C VAL A 93 -11.30 -11.15 -14.76
N ARG A 94 -11.43 -11.83 -15.90
CA ARG A 94 -10.43 -12.77 -16.40
C ARG A 94 -9.96 -12.33 -17.78
N ARG A 95 -8.65 -12.18 -17.91
CA ARG A 95 -7.96 -11.75 -19.13
C ARG A 95 -6.95 -12.79 -19.56
N ARG A 96 -6.79 -12.94 -20.87
CA ARG A 96 -5.71 -13.72 -21.48
C ARG A 96 -4.64 -12.78 -22.05
N PHE A 97 -3.41 -13.18 -21.91
CA PHE A 97 -2.28 -12.58 -22.60
C PHE A 97 -1.37 -13.71 -23.08
N GLN A 98 -1.31 -13.93 -24.39
CA GLN A 98 -0.58 -15.04 -25.01
C GLN A 98 -0.92 -16.39 -24.33
N ASP A 99 0.08 -17.03 -23.64
CA ASP A 99 -0.10 -18.28 -22.92
C ASP A 99 -0.47 -18.08 -21.44
N SER A 100 -0.48 -16.84 -20.98
CA SER A 100 -0.74 -16.44 -19.60
C SER A 100 -2.21 -16.11 -19.34
N MET A 101 -2.65 -16.34 -18.09
CA MET A 101 -3.99 -16.00 -17.60
C MET A 101 -3.89 -15.05 -16.40
N ILE A 102 -4.69 -13.97 -16.43
CA ILE A 102 -4.75 -12.98 -15.34
C ILE A 102 -6.19 -12.89 -14.84
N GLU A 103 -6.39 -13.18 -13.56
CA GLU A 103 -7.68 -13.06 -12.89
C GLU A 103 -7.62 -11.96 -11.83
N GLN A 104 -8.62 -11.08 -11.82
CA GLN A 104 -8.72 -10.01 -10.83
C GLN A 104 -10.08 -10.03 -10.16
N THR A 105 -10.09 -9.88 -8.84
CA THR A 105 -11.26 -9.47 -8.08
C THR A 105 -11.08 -8.01 -7.68
N ILE A 106 -11.87 -7.12 -8.28
CA ILE A 106 -11.89 -5.69 -7.96
C ILE A 106 -12.90 -5.50 -6.86
N ARG A 107 -12.42 -5.15 -5.64
CA ARG A 107 -13.25 -5.06 -4.44
C ARG A 107 -13.40 -3.64 -3.96
N PHE A 108 -14.63 -3.27 -3.65
CA PHE A 108 -15.04 -1.99 -3.07
C PHE A 108 -15.62 -2.22 -1.68
N TYR A 109 -15.43 -1.27 -0.79
CA TYR A 109 -15.81 -1.36 0.62
C TYR A 109 -16.81 -0.28 1.03
N ARG A 110 -17.57 -0.56 2.08
CA ARG A 110 -18.48 0.41 2.67
C ARG A 110 -17.77 1.41 3.59
N HIS A 111 -16.70 0.99 4.24
CA HIS A 111 -16.07 1.73 5.35
C HIS A 111 -14.72 2.37 4.98
N THR A 112 -14.16 2.07 3.82
CA THR A 112 -12.95 2.71 3.31
C THR A 112 -13.10 3.07 1.83
N ALA A 113 -12.42 4.14 1.43
CA ALA A 113 -12.33 4.54 0.02
C ALA A 113 -11.28 3.72 -0.77
N ARG A 114 -10.69 2.69 -0.16
CA ARG A 114 -9.73 1.81 -0.82
C ARG A 114 -10.45 0.89 -1.82
N ILE A 115 -9.82 0.74 -2.98
CA ILE A 115 -10.27 -0.17 -4.04
C ILE A 115 -9.16 -1.21 -4.20
N ASP A 116 -9.42 -2.46 -3.83
CA ASP A 116 -8.45 -3.54 -3.90
C ASP A 116 -8.57 -4.29 -5.24
N PHE A 117 -7.42 -4.60 -5.83
CA PHE A 117 -7.28 -5.41 -7.04
C PHE A 117 -6.55 -6.70 -6.67
N GLN A 118 -7.30 -7.66 -6.11
CA GLN A 118 -6.79 -8.98 -5.75
C GLN A 118 -6.52 -9.75 -7.04
N THR A 119 -5.26 -10.05 -7.31
CA THR A 119 -4.81 -10.54 -8.61
C THR A 119 -4.16 -11.90 -8.48
N ARG A 120 -4.59 -12.83 -9.34
CA ARG A 120 -3.95 -14.13 -9.56
C ARG A 120 -3.48 -14.19 -11.00
N VAL A 121 -2.27 -14.66 -11.21
CA VAL A 121 -1.68 -14.77 -12.54
C VAL A 121 -1.08 -16.17 -12.69
N ASP A 122 -1.42 -16.84 -13.79
CA ASP A 122 -0.64 -17.96 -14.29
C ASP A 122 0.24 -17.44 -15.42
N TRP A 123 1.52 -17.16 -15.09
CA TRP A 123 2.43 -16.45 -15.98
C TRP A 123 3.33 -17.42 -16.73
N GLN A 124 3.35 -17.34 -18.06
CA GLN A 124 4.09 -18.26 -18.92
C GLN A 124 5.04 -17.52 -19.90
N GLU A 125 5.21 -16.21 -19.72
CA GLU A 125 5.98 -15.40 -20.65
C GLU A 125 7.44 -15.21 -20.18
N HIS A 126 8.36 -15.07 -21.15
CA HIS A 126 9.79 -14.81 -20.90
C HIS A 126 10.19 -13.43 -21.40
N GLN A 127 11.14 -12.79 -20.72
CA GLN A 127 11.66 -11.47 -21.04
C GLN A 127 10.54 -10.43 -21.22
N GLN A 128 9.58 -10.47 -20.33
CA GLN A 128 8.44 -9.55 -20.30
C GLN A 128 8.20 -9.00 -18.90
N LEU A 129 7.71 -7.77 -18.86
CA LEU A 129 7.41 -7.02 -17.66
C LEU A 129 5.92 -6.69 -17.64
N LEU A 130 5.16 -7.26 -16.72
CA LEU A 130 3.75 -6.92 -16.51
C LEU A 130 3.65 -5.74 -15.54
N ARG A 131 2.94 -4.70 -15.96
CA ARG A 131 2.70 -3.50 -15.14
C ARG A 131 1.25 -3.09 -15.13
N VAL A 132 0.84 -2.40 -14.06
CA VAL A 132 -0.43 -1.69 -13.97
C VAL A 132 -0.19 -0.18 -13.93
N SER A 133 -1.12 0.59 -14.51
CA SER A 133 -1.08 2.05 -14.47
C SER A 133 -2.41 2.68 -14.12
N PHE A 134 -2.33 3.84 -13.42
CA PHE A 134 -3.43 4.71 -13.04
C PHE A 134 -3.08 6.15 -13.41
N PRO A 135 -3.60 6.68 -14.52
CA PRO A 135 -3.46 8.08 -14.88
C PRO A 135 -4.44 8.92 -14.06
N VAL A 136 -3.96 9.55 -12.97
CA VAL A 136 -4.79 10.33 -12.05
C VAL A 136 -4.71 11.83 -12.36
N ASP A 137 -5.83 12.54 -12.24
CA ASP A 137 -5.90 13.98 -12.48
C ASP A 137 -5.47 14.78 -11.23
N ILE A 138 -4.17 14.66 -10.93
CA ILE A 138 -3.48 15.36 -9.84
C ILE A 138 -2.23 16.02 -10.39
N LEU A 139 -2.06 17.30 -10.09
CA LEU A 139 -0.89 18.07 -10.46
C LEU A 139 0.04 18.26 -9.26
N ALA A 140 1.12 17.48 -9.23
CA ALA A 140 2.17 17.62 -8.24
C ALA A 140 3.54 17.40 -8.87
N HIS A 141 4.57 18.12 -8.39
CA HIS A 141 5.93 18.02 -8.88
C HIS A 141 6.76 16.95 -8.17
N GLU A 142 6.27 16.43 -7.07
CA GLU A 142 6.86 15.38 -6.27
C GLU A 142 5.77 14.39 -5.85
N ALA A 143 6.15 13.13 -5.70
CA ALA A 143 5.35 12.09 -5.06
C ALA A 143 6.08 11.57 -3.82
N ASP A 144 5.34 11.15 -2.82
CA ASP A 144 5.86 10.52 -1.61
C ASP A 144 5.89 9.00 -1.79
N TYR A 145 6.99 8.35 -1.36
CA TYR A 145 7.18 6.91 -1.48
C TYR A 145 7.58 6.34 -0.12
N GLU A 146 6.93 5.29 0.32
CA GLU A 146 7.34 4.60 1.53
C GLU A 146 8.70 3.95 1.37
N ILE A 147 9.55 4.12 2.37
CA ILE A 147 10.78 3.40 2.60
C ILE A 147 10.76 2.80 4.01
N GLN A 148 11.82 2.10 4.40
CA GLN A 148 11.94 1.50 5.74
C GLN A 148 11.74 2.56 6.82
N PHE A 149 10.70 2.40 7.64
CA PHE A 149 10.35 3.28 8.77
C PHE A 149 10.22 4.78 8.40
N GLY A 150 9.78 5.08 7.20
CA GLY A 150 9.62 6.46 6.75
C GLY A 150 9.17 6.58 5.31
N ASN A 151 9.40 7.74 4.73
CA ASN A 151 9.09 8.04 3.34
C ASN A 151 10.11 8.99 2.74
N VAL A 152 10.14 9.05 1.42
CA VAL A 152 11.03 9.93 0.65
C VAL A 152 10.25 10.53 -0.52
N LYS A 153 10.52 11.80 -0.83
CA LYS A 153 9.99 12.47 -2.00
C LYS A 153 10.85 12.25 -3.23
N ARG A 154 10.22 12.05 -4.37
CA ARG A 154 10.88 11.98 -5.67
C ARG A 154 10.11 12.80 -6.70
N PRO A 155 10.82 13.44 -7.68
CA PRO A 155 10.17 14.23 -8.70
C PRO A 155 9.29 13.39 -9.63
N THR A 156 8.19 13.99 -10.09
CA THR A 156 7.25 13.40 -11.06
C THR A 156 7.56 13.79 -12.50
N HIS A 157 8.68 14.50 -12.73
CA HIS A 157 9.14 14.99 -14.03
C HIS A 157 10.51 14.40 -14.39
N LYS A 158 10.90 14.53 -15.67
CA LYS A 158 12.17 14.05 -16.22
C LYS A 158 13.06 15.21 -16.73
N ASN A 159 13.12 16.32 -15.97
CA ASN A 159 13.77 17.56 -16.41
C ASN A 159 15.29 17.46 -16.48
N THR A 160 15.89 16.58 -15.68
CA THR A 160 17.34 16.37 -15.67
C THR A 160 17.67 14.92 -16.04
N SER A 161 18.93 14.65 -16.40
CA SER A 161 19.39 13.27 -16.64
C SER A 161 19.29 12.40 -15.38
N TRP A 162 19.41 12.98 -14.18
CA TRP A 162 19.19 12.32 -12.91
C TRP A 162 17.73 11.90 -12.72
N ASP A 163 16.78 12.78 -13.05
CA ASP A 163 15.35 12.48 -12.95
C ASP A 163 14.96 11.42 -13.97
N ARG A 164 15.50 11.54 -15.21
CA ARG A 164 15.27 10.55 -16.26
C ARG A 164 15.78 9.16 -15.90
N ALA A 165 16.94 9.06 -15.22
CA ALA A 165 17.48 7.79 -14.77
C ALA A 165 16.64 7.11 -13.68
N ARG A 166 15.70 7.82 -13.06
CA ARG A 166 14.74 7.30 -12.07
C ARG A 166 13.41 6.92 -12.70
N PHE A 167 13.44 6.28 -13.85
CA PHE A 167 12.24 5.86 -14.58
C PHE A 167 11.44 4.77 -13.86
N GLU A 168 12.07 3.99 -12.98
CA GLU A 168 11.45 3.14 -11.99
C GLU A 168 12.23 3.23 -10.67
N VAL A 169 11.53 3.25 -9.54
CA VAL A 169 12.11 3.45 -8.22
C VAL A 169 11.50 2.48 -7.22
N CYS A 170 12.27 2.13 -6.20
CA CYS A 170 11.79 1.26 -5.13
C CYS A 170 10.90 2.04 -4.15
N ALA A 171 9.74 1.47 -3.83
CA ALA A 171 8.96 1.81 -2.65
C ALA A 171 8.40 0.52 -2.05
N HIS A 172 7.81 0.61 -0.83
CA HIS A 172 7.27 -0.58 -0.17
C HIS A 172 5.74 -0.63 -0.31
N LYS A 173 5.01 -0.36 0.77
CA LYS A 173 3.56 -0.57 0.81
C LYS A 173 2.78 0.45 0.00
N TRP A 174 3.34 1.65 -0.24
CA TRP A 174 2.62 2.72 -0.93
C TRP A 174 3.52 3.74 -1.64
N ALA A 175 2.96 4.36 -2.66
CA ALA A 175 3.39 5.62 -3.23
C ALA A 175 2.18 6.55 -3.30
N ASP A 176 2.36 7.82 -2.96
CA ASP A 176 1.31 8.82 -2.89
C ASP A 176 1.58 10.01 -3.80
N LEU A 177 0.58 10.40 -4.57
CA LEU A 177 0.59 11.62 -5.38
C LEU A 177 -0.51 12.54 -4.88
N SER A 178 -0.11 13.68 -4.28
CA SER A 178 -1.03 14.64 -3.68
C SER A 178 -0.78 16.06 -4.14
N GLU A 179 -1.85 16.79 -4.35
CA GLU A 179 -1.90 18.26 -4.43
C GLU A 179 -2.52 18.85 -3.15
N PRO A 180 -2.44 20.18 -2.92
CA PRO A 180 -3.09 20.76 -1.75
C PRO A 180 -4.59 20.44 -1.69
N GLY A 181 -4.98 19.61 -0.71
CA GLY A 181 -6.38 19.25 -0.45
C GLY A 181 -6.82 17.89 -0.92
N TYR A 182 -6.12 17.22 -1.86
CA TYR A 182 -6.52 15.92 -2.36
C TYR A 182 -5.34 15.07 -2.86
N GLY A 183 -5.41 13.75 -2.69
CA GLY A 183 -4.38 12.82 -3.11
C GLY A 183 -4.92 11.45 -3.51
N VAL A 184 -4.05 10.68 -4.14
CA VAL A 184 -4.28 9.27 -4.47
C VAL A 184 -3.03 8.48 -4.12
N ALA A 185 -3.20 7.45 -3.30
CA ALA A 185 -2.15 6.48 -3.02
C ALA A 185 -2.34 5.20 -3.86
N LEU A 186 -1.26 4.71 -4.44
CA LEU A 186 -1.15 3.37 -5.03
C LEU A 186 -0.44 2.47 -4.02
N MET A 187 -1.15 1.46 -3.54
CA MET A 187 -0.71 0.56 -2.47
C MET A 187 -0.51 -0.84 -2.99
N ASN A 188 0.26 -1.67 -2.29
CA ASN A 188 0.39 -3.09 -2.57
C ASN A 188 0.87 -3.89 -1.36
N ASP A 189 0.84 -5.23 -1.46
CA ASP A 189 1.25 -6.16 -0.41
C ASP A 189 2.64 -6.79 -0.62
N CYS A 190 3.23 -6.77 -1.83
CA CYS A 190 4.49 -7.46 -2.10
C CYS A 190 5.26 -6.97 -3.34
N LYS A 191 4.92 -5.81 -3.90
CA LYS A 191 5.57 -5.25 -5.09
C LYS A 191 6.37 -3.99 -4.75
N TYR A 192 7.49 -3.75 -5.42
CA TYR A 192 8.45 -2.71 -5.03
C TYR A 192 8.83 -1.74 -6.15
N GLY A 193 8.50 -2.07 -7.41
CA GLY A 193 8.85 -1.25 -8.57
C GLY A 193 7.77 -0.25 -8.91
N TYR A 194 7.97 1.02 -8.54
CA TYR A 194 7.02 2.11 -8.80
C TYR A 194 7.57 3.13 -9.78
N ASP A 195 6.67 3.81 -10.48
CA ASP A 195 6.95 5.09 -11.10
C ASP A 195 5.74 6.03 -10.98
N VAL A 196 6.02 7.32 -10.89
CA VAL A 196 4.99 8.36 -10.95
C VAL A 196 5.50 9.47 -11.85
N HIS A 197 4.93 9.58 -13.04
CA HIS A 197 5.31 10.60 -14.02
C HIS A 197 4.08 11.23 -14.67
N GLU A 198 4.03 12.56 -14.71
CA GLU A 198 2.96 13.32 -15.37
C GLU A 198 1.56 12.91 -14.93
N GLY A 199 1.39 12.63 -13.64
CA GLY A 199 0.12 12.18 -13.06
C GLY A 199 -0.22 10.70 -13.34
N VAL A 200 0.68 9.92 -13.95
CA VAL A 200 0.50 8.48 -14.10
C VAL A 200 1.25 7.76 -13.01
N MET A 201 0.53 6.99 -12.21
CA MET A 201 1.10 6.12 -11.18
C MET A 201 1.21 4.71 -11.74
N GLY A 202 2.42 4.15 -11.76
CA GLY A 202 2.72 2.81 -12.26
C GLY A 202 3.26 1.89 -11.17
N LEU A 203 2.95 0.60 -11.29
CA LEU A 203 3.47 -0.48 -10.44
C LEU A 203 3.86 -1.68 -11.28
N THR A 204 5.09 -2.16 -11.12
CA THR A 204 5.55 -3.40 -11.73
C THR A 204 5.00 -4.59 -10.93
N LEU A 205 4.35 -5.52 -11.62
CA LEU A 205 3.69 -6.68 -11.03
C LEU A 205 4.51 -7.97 -11.17
N ILE A 206 5.04 -8.23 -12.37
CA ILE A 206 5.87 -9.42 -12.68
C ILE A 206 7.00 -9.00 -13.61
N LYS A 207 8.21 -9.52 -13.38
CA LYS A 207 9.37 -9.38 -14.25
C LYS A 207 9.98 -10.78 -14.51
N SER A 208 9.77 -11.33 -15.70
CA SER A 208 10.20 -12.66 -16.07
C SER A 208 11.47 -12.66 -16.92
N GLY A 209 12.62 -12.50 -16.26
CA GLY A 209 13.93 -12.64 -16.88
C GLY A 209 14.26 -14.11 -17.23
N ILE A 210 15.39 -14.32 -17.93
CA ILE A 210 15.87 -15.67 -18.29
C ILE A 210 17.27 -15.99 -17.73
N PHE A 211 17.90 -15.06 -17.04
CA PHE A 211 19.24 -15.24 -16.46
C PHE A 211 19.32 -14.59 -15.06
N PRO A 212 19.89 -15.28 -14.06
CA PRO A 212 20.53 -16.61 -14.08
C PRO A 212 19.57 -17.80 -14.09
N ASN A 213 18.29 -17.58 -13.80
CA ASN A 213 17.26 -18.60 -13.89
C ASN A 213 16.48 -18.44 -15.21
N PRO A 214 16.49 -19.44 -16.13
CA PRO A 214 15.75 -19.34 -17.39
C PRO A 214 14.23 -19.32 -17.21
N ASP A 215 13.72 -19.84 -16.10
CA ASP A 215 12.30 -19.92 -15.78
C ASP A 215 11.91 -18.97 -14.64
N ALA A 216 12.61 -17.83 -14.52
CA ALA A 216 12.34 -16.83 -13.49
C ALA A 216 10.91 -16.32 -13.59
N ASP A 217 10.21 -16.30 -12.45
CA ASP A 217 8.82 -15.81 -12.30
C ASP A 217 7.78 -16.50 -13.19
N GLN A 218 8.06 -17.72 -13.67
CA GLN A 218 7.06 -18.57 -14.33
C GLN A 218 6.10 -19.18 -13.30
N GLY A 219 4.83 -19.38 -13.69
CA GLY A 219 3.81 -20.09 -12.92
C GLY A 219 2.87 -19.17 -12.15
N GLN A 220 2.40 -19.66 -11.00
CA GLN A 220 1.33 -19.03 -10.24
C GLN A 220 1.82 -17.87 -9.35
N HIS A 221 1.19 -16.71 -9.50
CA HIS A 221 1.40 -15.55 -8.64
C HIS A 221 0.08 -15.14 -7.99
N GLU A 222 0.13 -14.69 -6.75
CA GLU A 222 -0.99 -14.07 -6.05
C GLU A 222 -0.49 -12.83 -5.31
N PHE A 223 -1.15 -11.69 -5.55
CA PHE A 223 -0.82 -10.42 -4.94
C PHE A 223 -2.01 -9.47 -4.98
N THR A 224 -1.98 -8.45 -4.13
CA THR A 224 -2.97 -7.39 -4.11
C THR A 224 -2.29 -6.04 -4.26
N TYR A 225 -2.81 -5.21 -5.15
CA TYR A 225 -2.55 -3.78 -5.14
C TYR A 225 -3.85 -3.02 -4.96
N ALA A 226 -3.77 -1.78 -4.52
CA ALA A 226 -4.96 -0.99 -4.22
C ALA A 226 -4.79 0.47 -4.63
N LEU A 227 -5.89 1.10 -5.03
CA LEU A 227 -5.98 2.53 -5.23
C LEU A 227 -6.75 3.15 -4.06
N PHE A 228 -6.18 4.18 -3.45
CA PHE A 228 -6.78 4.83 -2.30
C PHE A 228 -6.84 6.36 -2.48
N PRO A 229 -7.96 6.88 -2.99
CA PRO A 229 -8.22 8.33 -3.04
C PRO A 229 -8.55 8.89 -1.66
N HIS A 230 -7.94 10.03 -1.30
CA HIS A 230 -8.08 10.63 0.02
C HIS A 230 -8.04 12.15 0.00
N GLN A 231 -8.55 12.77 1.05
CA GLN A 231 -8.44 14.22 1.28
C GLN A 231 -7.04 14.59 1.81
N GLY A 232 -6.54 15.75 1.41
CA GLY A 232 -5.23 16.25 1.82
C GLY A 232 -4.07 15.48 1.23
N ASP A 233 -2.93 15.48 1.91
CA ASP A 233 -1.75 14.67 1.59
C ASP A 233 -1.80 13.30 2.30
N PHE A 234 -0.79 12.46 2.10
CA PHE A 234 -0.71 11.11 2.69
C PHE A 234 -0.91 11.09 4.22
N ARG A 235 -0.62 12.20 4.91
CA ARG A 235 -0.74 12.33 6.37
C ARG A 235 -2.21 12.44 6.76
N LYS A 236 -2.92 13.45 6.23
CA LYS A 236 -4.36 13.64 6.47
C LYS A 236 -5.20 12.51 5.90
N GLY A 237 -4.77 11.94 4.78
CA GLY A 237 -5.41 10.82 4.13
C GLY A 237 -5.25 9.50 4.88
N SER A 238 -4.43 9.45 5.95
CA SER A 238 -4.14 8.22 6.70
C SER A 238 -3.56 7.10 5.85
N VAL A 239 -2.82 7.44 4.79
CA VAL A 239 -2.27 6.49 3.80
C VAL A 239 -1.43 5.41 4.47
N VAL A 240 -0.60 5.79 5.45
CA VAL A 240 0.25 4.84 6.19
C VAL A 240 -0.59 3.75 6.87
N ARG A 241 -1.69 4.13 7.54
CA ARG A 241 -2.57 3.19 8.25
C ARG A 241 -3.31 2.29 7.28
N GLU A 242 -3.89 2.83 6.22
CA GLU A 242 -4.59 2.05 5.19
C GLU A 242 -3.65 1.05 4.49
N ALA A 243 -2.39 1.43 4.25
CA ALA A 243 -1.38 0.54 3.69
C ALA A 243 -0.97 -0.57 4.66
N TYR A 244 -0.93 -0.26 5.97
CA TYR A 244 -0.74 -1.29 7.01
C TYR A 244 -1.92 -2.26 7.07
N ASP A 245 -3.16 -1.77 7.01
CA ASP A 245 -4.36 -2.61 7.00
C ASP A 245 -4.42 -3.55 5.79
N LEU A 246 -3.92 -3.10 4.64
CA LEU A 246 -3.76 -3.96 3.46
C LEU A 246 -2.73 -5.07 3.68
N ASN A 247 -1.58 -4.74 4.33
CA ASN A 247 -0.44 -5.66 4.50
C ASN A 247 -0.55 -6.55 5.74
N CYS A 248 -1.30 -6.10 6.75
CA CYS A 248 -1.53 -6.79 8.02
C CYS A 248 -3.03 -6.92 8.27
N PRO A 249 -3.75 -7.68 7.45
CA PRO A 249 -5.19 -7.80 7.59
C PRO A 249 -5.58 -8.39 8.95
N MET A 250 -6.69 -7.91 9.50
CA MET A 250 -7.22 -8.38 10.77
C MET A 250 -7.55 -9.88 10.68
N ALA A 251 -6.97 -10.65 11.60
CA ALA A 251 -7.36 -12.05 11.78
C ALA A 251 -8.73 -12.15 12.47
N TRP A 252 -9.53 -13.09 12.01
CA TRP A 252 -10.85 -13.35 12.60
C TRP A 252 -11.05 -14.84 12.80
N GLU A 253 -11.81 -15.20 13.84
CA GLU A 253 -12.18 -16.57 14.13
C GLU A 253 -13.66 -16.64 14.52
N LYS A 254 -14.34 -17.70 14.08
CA LYS A 254 -15.72 -17.95 14.47
C LYS A 254 -15.75 -18.56 15.86
N VAL A 255 -16.32 -17.82 16.83
CA VAL A 255 -16.49 -18.27 18.19
C VAL A 255 -17.94 -18.67 18.47
N GLN A 256 -18.16 -19.55 19.47
CA GLN A 256 -19.48 -19.88 19.97
C GLN A 256 -19.79 -18.99 21.20
N GLY A 257 -20.94 -18.34 21.18
CA GLY A 257 -21.38 -17.43 22.25
C GLY A 257 -21.36 -15.96 21.84
N THR A 258 -21.73 -15.10 22.77
CA THR A 258 -21.73 -13.64 22.59
C THR A 258 -20.61 -13.08 23.46
N TYR A 259 -19.69 -12.36 22.81
CA TYR A 259 -18.60 -11.64 23.46
C TYR A 259 -18.78 -10.16 23.13
N GLU A 260 -18.96 -9.35 24.18
CA GLU A 260 -19.16 -7.90 24.04
C GLU A 260 -17.95 -7.08 24.48
N ASP A 261 -16.95 -7.75 25.07
CA ASP A 261 -15.76 -7.07 25.59
C ASP A 261 -14.72 -6.84 24.50
N SER A 262 -14.26 -5.60 24.40
CA SER A 262 -13.11 -5.22 23.61
C SER A 262 -11.99 -4.70 24.51
N PHE A 263 -10.74 -5.01 24.18
CA PHE A 263 -9.57 -4.49 24.88
C PHE A 263 -8.46 -4.11 23.90
N SER A 264 -7.56 -3.27 24.36
CA SER A 264 -6.35 -2.92 23.63
C SER A 264 -5.12 -3.16 24.51
N MET A 265 -4.07 -3.79 23.96
CA MET A 265 -2.80 -3.95 24.66
C MET A 265 -2.00 -2.64 24.69
N LEU A 266 -2.14 -1.82 23.62
CA LEU A 266 -1.43 -0.58 23.42
C LEU A 266 -2.39 0.44 22.83
N GLN A 267 -2.37 1.65 23.39
CA GLN A 267 -3.04 2.81 22.81
C GLN A 267 -2.01 3.91 22.56
N ILE A 268 -2.03 4.46 21.35
CA ILE A 268 -1.20 5.59 20.91
C ILE A 268 -2.16 6.68 20.45
N ALA A 269 -2.06 7.86 21.03
CA ALA A 269 -2.99 8.95 20.73
C ALA A 269 -2.68 9.64 19.39
N GLU A 270 -1.42 9.66 19.00
CA GLU A 270 -0.93 10.40 17.84
C GLU A 270 -1.07 9.59 16.56
N GLU A 271 -1.71 10.18 15.54
CA GLU A 271 -1.97 9.53 14.24
C GLU A 271 -0.70 9.21 13.45
N ASN A 272 0.36 9.98 13.65
CA ASN A 272 1.65 9.84 12.99
C ASN A 272 2.62 8.87 13.69
N VAL A 273 2.15 8.14 14.69
CA VAL A 273 2.96 7.13 15.39
C VAL A 273 2.33 5.76 15.21
N MET A 274 3.12 4.84 14.69
CA MET A 274 2.70 3.45 14.42
C MET A 274 3.43 2.47 15.33
N ALA A 275 2.69 1.47 15.80
CA ALA A 275 3.30 0.29 16.42
C ALA A 275 3.65 -0.73 15.33
N ASP A 276 4.94 -1.00 15.19
CA ASP A 276 5.46 -1.99 14.24
C ASP A 276 5.48 -3.40 14.84
N THR A 277 5.88 -3.49 16.09
CA THR A 277 6.11 -4.78 16.75
C THR A 277 5.56 -4.79 18.18
N VAL A 278 4.84 -5.85 18.53
CA VAL A 278 4.52 -6.22 19.92
C VAL A 278 4.91 -7.69 20.10
N LYS A 279 5.88 -7.97 20.99
CA LYS A 279 6.39 -9.34 21.22
C LYS A 279 6.82 -9.56 22.68
N ALA A 280 6.99 -10.81 23.07
CA ALA A 280 7.68 -11.14 24.31
C ALA A 280 9.15 -10.72 24.21
N ALA A 281 9.73 -10.25 25.32
CA ALA A 281 11.16 -9.97 25.39
C ALA A 281 11.99 -11.25 25.20
N GLU A 282 13.17 -11.16 24.55
CA GLU A 282 14.03 -12.33 24.28
C GLU A 282 14.49 -13.05 25.55
N ASP A 283 14.70 -12.30 26.63
CA ASP A 283 15.06 -12.84 27.94
C ASP A 283 13.86 -13.34 28.79
N GLY A 284 12.64 -13.28 28.20
CA GLY A 284 11.40 -13.66 28.86
C GLY A 284 10.89 -12.67 29.92
N ASN A 285 11.55 -11.51 30.10
CA ASN A 285 11.18 -10.53 31.12
C ASN A 285 10.42 -9.34 30.51
N GLY A 286 9.11 -9.51 30.33
CA GLY A 286 8.22 -8.46 29.88
C GLY A 286 7.86 -8.53 28.40
N ILE A 287 7.29 -7.43 27.90
CA ILE A 287 6.83 -7.24 26.52
C ILE A 287 7.64 -6.13 25.87
N ILE A 288 8.03 -6.34 24.64
CA ILE A 288 8.67 -5.33 23.79
C ILE A 288 7.62 -4.73 22.87
N VAL A 289 7.60 -3.40 22.80
CA VAL A 289 6.82 -2.63 21.85
C VAL A 289 7.76 -1.74 21.06
N ARG A 290 7.73 -1.87 19.72
CA ARG A 290 8.48 -0.98 18.84
C ARG A 290 7.50 -0.07 18.11
N ILE A 291 7.76 1.23 18.23
CA ILE A 291 6.96 2.28 17.59
C ILE A 291 7.88 3.16 16.74
N TYR A 292 7.32 3.80 15.72
CA TYR A 292 8.06 4.77 14.91
C TYR A 292 7.17 5.94 14.46
N GLU A 293 7.79 7.09 14.25
CA GLU A 293 7.15 8.28 13.73
C GLU A 293 7.14 8.24 12.20
N THR A 294 5.97 8.46 11.57
CA THR A 294 5.74 8.14 10.15
C THR A 294 5.67 9.36 9.23
N TRP A 295 5.52 10.57 9.75
CA TRP A 295 5.27 11.78 8.96
C TRP A 295 6.49 12.68 8.77
N GLY A 296 7.62 12.34 9.41
CA GLY A 296 8.83 13.14 9.39
C GLY A 296 8.74 14.41 10.24
N MET A 297 8.03 14.37 11.37
CA MET A 297 7.85 15.51 12.24
C MET A 297 8.21 15.19 13.70
N ARG A 298 8.56 16.25 14.46
CA ARG A 298 8.77 16.11 15.91
C ARG A 298 7.41 16.06 16.60
N THR A 299 7.16 14.98 17.34
CA THR A 299 5.87 14.70 17.96
C THR A 299 6.01 14.42 19.44
N LYS A 300 5.17 15.04 20.27
CA LYS A 300 5.01 14.63 21.67
C LYS A 300 4.03 13.46 21.67
N VAL A 301 4.50 12.31 22.11
CA VAL A 301 3.78 11.03 22.06
C VAL A 301 3.22 10.70 23.42
N HIS A 302 2.01 10.11 23.38
CA HIS A 302 1.34 9.57 24.56
C HIS A 302 0.95 8.11 24.30
N VAL A 303 1.53 7.21 25.11
CA VAL A 303 1.23 5.77 25.03
C VAL A 303 0.60 5.27 26.32
N ASN A 304 -0.37 4.40 26.19
CA ASN A 304 -1.04 3.73 27.32
C ASN A 304 -1.02 2.20 27.13
N PHE A 305 -0.89 1.49 28.23
CA PHE A 305 -0.92 0.02 28.28
C PHE A 305 -2.07 -0.44 29.18
N PRO A 306 -3.32 -0.51 28.67
CA PRO A 306 -4.51 -0.75 29.51
C PRO A 306 -4.48 -2.07 30.30
N LEU A 307 -3.82 -3.10 29.78
CA LEU A 307 -3.66 -4.40 30.45
C LEU A 307 -2.54 -4.42 31.50
N ALA A 308 -1.72 -3.38 31.53
CA ALA A 308 -0.57 -3.26 32.44
C ALA A 308 -0.40 -1.81 32.92
N PRO A 309 -1.42 -1.22 33.60
CA PRO A 309 -1.43 0.21 33.94
C PRO A 309 -0.32 0.59 34.92
N ASP A 310 0.15 -0.35 35.76
CA ASP A 310 1.20 -0.12 36.74
C ASP A 310 2.60 -0.57 36.25
N ALA A 311 2.72 -0.99 34.99
CA ALA A 311 3.98 -1.50 34.46
C ALA A 311 5.07 -0.42 34.44
N GLN A 312 6.29 -0.84 34.68
CA GLN A 312 7.47 -0.05 34.36
C GLN A 312 7.72 -0.10 32.87
N VAL A 313 7.95 1.07 32.27
CA VAL A 313 8.30 1.21 30.86
C VAL A 313 9.69 1.82 30.75
N THR A 314 10.57 1.16 30.02
CA THR A 314 11.95 1.58 29.83
C THR A 314 12.30 1.56 28.34
N VAL A 315 13.03 2.55 27.86
CA VAL A 315 13.55 2.53 26.48
C VAL A 315 14.74 1.57 26.41
N CYS A 316 14.80 0.78 25.34
CA CYS A 316 15.93 -0.06 24.99
C CYS A 316 16.29 0.11 23.51
N ASP A 317 17.42 -0.43 23.08
CA ASP A 317 17.76 -0.50 21.66
C ASP A 317 16.97 -1.60 20.93
N CYS A 318 17.14 -1.73 19.61
CA CYS A 318 16.45 -2.74 18.83
C CYS A 318 16.88 -4.19 19.14
N MET A 319 18.01 -4.37 19.85
CA MET A 319 18.50 -5.65 20.38
C MET A 319 18.10 -5.86 21.85
N GLU A 320 17.21 -5.01 22.37
CA GLU A 320 16.65 -5.04 23.73
C GLU A 320 17.68 -4.72 24.85
N ASN A 321 18.85 -4.14 24.52
CA ASN A 321 19.83 -3.71 25.51
C ASN A 321 19.51 -2.32 26.07
N PHE A 322 19.88 -2.09 27.33
CA PHE A 322 19.66 -0.82 28.03
C PHE A 322 20.92 0.10 28.04
N SER A 323 22.09 -0.43 27.72
CA SER A 323 23.34 0.33 27.74
C SER A 323 23.39 1.37 26.61
N GLY A 324 23.65 2.62 26.94
CA GLY A 324 23.77 3.71 26.00
C GLY A 324 22.45 4.30 25.52
N VAL A 325 21.31 3.90 26.09
CA VAL A 325 19.99 4.42 25.75
C VAL A 325 19.57 5.51 26.75
N GLU A 326 19.21 6.68 26.23
CA GLU A 326 18.73 7.78 27.05
C GLU A 326 17.21 7.64 27.30
N ASN A 327 16.82 7.61 28.58
CA ASN A 327 15.43 7.67 29.02
C ASN A 327 15.00 9.09 29.47
N ALA A 328 15.80 10.10 29.16
CA ALA A 328 15.75 11.41 29.81
C ALA A 328 14.44 12.18 29.58
N ASP A 329 13.66 11.85 28.55
CA ASP A 329 12.41 12.52 28.22
C ASP A 329 11.14 11.71 28.53
N MET A 330 11.27 10.47 29.05
CA MET A 330 10.11 9.67 29.42
C MET A 330 9.52 10.11 30.76
N THR A 331 8.27 10.51 30.72
CA THR A 331 7.54 10.96 31.91
C THR A 331 6.27 10.13 32.10
N ARG A 332 6.08 9.61 33.34
CA ARG A 332 4.82 9.00 33.73
C ARG A 332 3.75 10.09 33.83
N VAL A 333 2.60 9.84 33.20
CA VAL A 333 1.40 10.70 33.26
C VAL A 333 0.23 9.89 33.82
N GLN A 334 -0.92 10.52 34.02
CA GLN A 334 -2.08 9.90 34.67
C GLN A 334 -2.47 8.56 34.02
N ASP A 335 -2.54 8.53 32.67
CA ASP A 335 -3.03 7.40 31.90
C ASP A 335 -1.96 6.79 31.00
N GLY A 336 -0.68 6.73 31.45
CA GLY A 336 0.37 6.12 30.65
C GLY A 336 1.71 6.84 30.72
N TRP A 337 2.36 6.97 29.58
CA TRP A 337 3.69 7.55 29.43
C TRP A 337 3.73 8.59 28.33
N SER A 338 4.44 9.68 28.52
CA SER A 338 4.65 10.72 27.53
C SER A 338 6.14 10.95 27.29
N PHE A 339 6.52 11.14 26.04
CA PHE A 339 7.87 11.43 25.57
C PHE A 339 7.82 12.14 24.21
N THR A 340 8.99 12.59 23.75
CA THR A 340 9.10 13.20 22.40
C THR A 340 9.76 12.21 21.44
N MET A 341 9.22 12.12 20.22
CA MET A 341 9.86 11.46 19.08
C MET A 341 10.36 12.49 18.07
N LYS A 342 11.53 12.24 17.52
CA LYS A 342 12.10 13.01 16.39
C LYS A 342 11.50 12.52 15.07
N PRO A 343 11.66 13.30 13.96
CA PRO A 343 11.29 12.82 12.63
C PRO A 343 11.86 11.44 12.33
N TYR A 344 10.96 10.50 11.96
CA TYR A 344 11.29 9.10 11.62
C TYR A 344 12.02 8.33 12.72
N GLU A 345 11.92 8.77 13.96
CA GLU A 345 12.54 8.04 15.10
C GLU A 345 11.83 6.71 15.31
N ILE A 346 12.64 5.66 15.50
CA ILE A 346 12.20 4.35 15.97
C ILE A 346 12.52 4.29 17.48
N LYS A 347 11.52 3.95 18.29
CA LYS A 347 11.70 3.80 19.74
C LYS A 347 11.22 2.42 20.16
N THR A 348 12.08 1.67 20.84
CA THR A 348 11.76 0.37 21.42
C THR A 348 11.53 0.52 22.92
N LEU A 349 10.36 0.08 23.37
CA LEU A 349 9.92 0.15 24.76
C LEU A 349 9.86 -1.25 25.34
N ARG A 350 10.42 -1.45 26.53
CA ARG A 350 10.20 -2.67 27.34
C ARG A 350 9.21 -2.37 28.44
N ILE A 351 8.18 -3.20 28.54
CA ILE A 351 7.09 -3.11 29.50
C ILE A 351 7.22 -4.29 30.46
N VAL A 352 7.44 -4.02 31.74
CA VAL A 352 7.59 -5.04 32.79
C VAL A 352 6.55 -4.80 33.88
N ASN A 353 5.70 -5.77 34.13
CA ASN A 353 4.80 -5.73 35.30
C ASN A 353 5.62 -5.93 36.57
N GLU A 354 5.50 -5.04 37.54
CA GLU A 354 6.01 -5.30 38.88
C GLU A 354 5.29 -6.53 39.43
N LYS A 355 6.07 -7.58 39.74
CA LYS A 355 5.51 -8.74 40.47
C LYS A 355 5.02 -8.22 41.81
N LYS A 356 3.70 -8.22 42.02
CA LYS A 356 3.11 -8.04 43.35
C LYS A 356 3.50 -9.17 44.26
#